data_10a99b737beb70d1adf6f991c33ea104
#
_entry.id   10a99b737beb70d1adf6f991c33ea104
#
_cell.length_a   1.000
_cell.length_b   1.000
_cell.length_c   1.000
_cell.angle_alpha   90.00
_cell.angle_beta   90.00
_cell.angle_gamma   90.00
#
_symmetry.space_group_name_H-M   'P 1'
#
loop_
_entity.id
_entity.type
_entity.pdbx_description
1 polymer ?
#
loop_
_entity_poly.entity_id
_entity_poly.type
_entity_poly.pdbx_seq_one_letter_code
_entity_poly.pdbx_strand_id
1 'polypeptide(L)'
;MQAICTLLLPFVVAIALLSAAAGPARAQDVPETGGRVFGLVGGVFGDGDTTVLTSVGAGIRTAPRLGLDVEVLYVPDLGLPTDLIVIQTFGAAFAPVEREEHSRLVAFLTKMTVEFPVANGRVWPYLTGGGGVGSLRQTITFRNLPLPLADALGVQIFPPPELDMTATDLALTIGGGVDVRLWKGLAVGGDVRYLRLFDDTEGFDFAFVTSRISYRF
;
A
#
# COMPACT_ATOMS: atom_id res chain seq x y z
N MET A 1 16.60 0.50 5.79
CA MET A 1 16.41 1.93 6.12
C MET A 1 17.17 2.90 5.20
N GLN A 2 18.43 2.64 4.82
CA GLN A 2 19.20 3.56 3.93
C GLN A 2 18.63 3.68 2.50
N ALA A 3 18.09 2.61 1.91
CA ALA A 3 17.53 2.63 0.55
C ALA A 3 16.27 3.50 0.42
N ILE A 4 15.43 3.55 1.44
CA ILE A 4 14.19 4.35 1.45
C ILE A 4 14.52 5.86 1.49
N CYS A 5 15.52 6.27 2.26
CA CYS A 5 15.98 7.65 2.30
C CYS A 5 16.52 8.15 0.95
N THR A 6 17.19 7.28 0.19
CA THR A 6 17.77 7.67 -1.12
C THR A 6 16.69 7.83 -2.20
N LEU A 7 15.59 7.09 -2.11
CA LEU A 7 14.46 7.18 -3.05
C LEU A 7 13.53 8.36 -2.74
N LEU A 8 13.35 8.70 -1.46
CA LEU A 8 12.50 9.81 -1.02
C LEU A 8 13.12 11.19 -1.28
N LEU A 9 14.45 11.31 -1.25
CA LEU A 9 15.14 12.57 -1.40
C LEU A 9 14.85 13.29 -2.73
N PRO A 10 14.91 12.65 -3.93
CA PRO A 10 14.59 13.33 -5.19
C PRO A 10 13.11 13.71 -5.27
N PHE A 11 12.21 12.98 -4.63
CA PHE A 11 10.77 13.31 -4.63
C PHE A 11 10.47 14.54 -3.75
N VAL A 12 11.08 14.61 -2.57
CA VAL A 12 10.97 15.78 -1.67
C VAL A 12 11.58 17.02 -2.34
N VAL A 13 12.71 16.88 -3.02
CA VAL A 13 13.36 17.97 -3.77
C VAL A 13 12.50 18.41 -4.96
N ALA A 14 11.86 17.48 -5.69
CA ALA A 14 10.94 17.82 -6.79
C ALA A 14 9.69 18.55 -6.30
N ILE A 15 9.11 18.16 -5.16
CA ILE A 15 7.98 18.86 -4.53
C ILE A 15 8.41 20.26 -4.06
N ALA A 16 9.60 20.40 -3.46
CA ALA A 16 10.12 21.68 -2.99
C ALA A 16 10.43 22.64 -4.16
N LEU A 17 10.96 22.14 -5.28
CA LEU A 17 11.23 22.92 -6.48
C LEU A 17 9.93 23.35 -7.20
N LEU A 18 8.90 22.50 -7.22
CA LEU A 18 7.58 22.83 -7.75
C LEU A 18 6.87 23.90 -6.89
N SER A 19 7.04 23.87 -5.58
CA SER A 19 6.48 24.89 -4.69
C SER A 19 7.22 26.23 -4.76
N ALA A 20 8.53 26.24 -5.03
CA ALA A 20 9.32 27.47 -5.20
C ALA A 20 9.04 28.18 -6.54
N ALA A 21 8.64 27.45 -7.58
CA ALA A 21 8.26 28.01 -8.88
C ALA A 21 6.82 28.57 -8.90
N ALA A 22 6.03 28.33 -7.89
CA ALA A 22 4.67 28.84 -7.76
C ALA A 22 4.70 30.30 -7.27
N GLY A 23 4.64 31.24 -8.19
CA GLY A 23 4.35 32.65 -7.88
C GLY A 23 3.00 32.80 -7.13
N PRO A 24 2.69 33.97 -6.56
CA PRO A 24 1.49 34.16 -5.74
C PRO A 24 0.25 33.69 -6.51
N ALA A 25 -0.31 32.57 -6.08
CA ALA A 25 -1.50 31.99 -6.68
C ALA A 25 -2.67 32.95 -6.45
N ARG A 26 -3.16 33.59 -7.51
CA ARG A 26 -4.49 34.19 -7.47
C ARG A 26 -5.49 33.06 -7.24
N ALA A 27 -6.30 33.21 -6.21
CA ALA A 27 -7.40 32.30 -5.92
C ALA A 27 -8.31 32.22 -7.17
N GLN A 28 -8.16 31.15 -7.95
CA GLN A 28 -9.14 30.82 -8.97
C GLN A 28 -10.27 30.04 -8.32
N ASP A 29 -11.48 30.21 -8.84
CA ASP A 29 -12.70 29.52 -8.40
C ASP A 29 -12.49 28.00 -8.44
N VAL A 30 -11.99 27.46 -7.35
CA VAL A 30 -12.00 26.05 -7.05
C VAL A 30 -13.41 25.76 -6.56
N PRO A 31 -14.17 24.86 -7.19
CA PRO A 31 -15.49 24.51 -6.65
C PRO A 31 -15.35 24.18 -5.17
N GLU A 32 -16.08 24.90 -4.32
CA GLU A 32 -15.99 24.76 -2.86
C GLU A 32 -16.42 23.37 -2.40
N THR A 33 -17.23 22.71 -3.21
CA THR A 33 -17.76 21.38 -2.98
C THR A 33 -17.70 20.56 -4.27
N GLY A 34 -17.57 19.25 -4.17
CA GLY A 34 -17.57 18.35 -5.33
C GLY A 34 -17.15 16.94 -4.94
N GLY A 35 -17.50 16.00 -5.81
CA GLY A 35 -17.08 14.62 -5.70
C GLY A 35 -15.79 14.34 -6.48
N ARG A 36 -15.08 13.29 -6.10
CA ARG A 36 -14.01 12.70 -6.89
C ARG A 36 -14.03 11.20 -6.83
N VAL A 37 -13.59 10.57 -7.91
CA VAL A 37 -13.25 9.15 -7.96
C VAL A 37 -11.81 9.03 -8.42
N PHE A 38 -11.10 8.01 -7.97
CA PHE A 38 -9.70 7.83 -8.34
C PHE A 38 -9.32 6.35 -8.35
N GLY A 39 -8.31 6.05 -9.16
CA GLY A 39 -7.62 4.77 -9.16
C GLY A 39 -6.12 4.96 -9.05
N LEU A 40 -5.44 4.01 -8.42
CA LEU A 40 -3.99 4.00 -8.30
C LEU A 40 -3.45 2.63 -8.72
N VAL A 41 -2.26 2.66 -9.31
CA VAL A 41 -1.46 1.47 -9.60
C VAL A 41 0.00 1.80 -9.33
N GLY A 42 0.73 0.90 -8.72
CA GLY A 42 2.13 1.15 -8.40
C GLY A 42 2.83 0.00 -7.72
N GLY A 43 3.95 0.30 -7.07
CA GLY A 43 4.79 -0.64 -6.34
C GLY A 43 4.66 -0.49 -4.83
N VAL A 44 4.74 -1.61 -4.15
CA VAL A 44 4.88 -1.73 -2.70
C VAL A 44 6.31 -2.08 -2.39
N PHE A 45 6.87 -1.39 -1.41
CA PHE A 45 8.21 -1.61 -0.90
C PHE A 45 8.09 -1.86 0.61
N GLY A 46 8.55 -3.01 1.07
CA GLY A 46 8.58 -3.42 2.47
C GLY A 46 9.83 -4.22 2.74
N ASP A 47 9.79 -5.04 3.75
CA ASP A 47 10.91 -5.93 4.12
C ASP A 47 11.05 -7.15 3.17
N GLY A 48 10.11 -7.33 2.26
CA GLY A 48 10.09 -8.38 1.25
C GLY A 48 10.39 -7.90 -0.18
N ASP A 49 9.93 -8.67 -1.15
CA ASP A 49 10.04 -8.34 -2.57
C ASP A 49 9.12 -7.18 -2.97
N THR A 50 9.54 -6.44 -4.00
CA THR A 50 8.69 -5.39 -4.58
C THR A 50 7.53 -6.01 -5.32
N THR A 51 6.31 -5.64 -4.97
CA THR A 51 5.09 -6.15 -5.61
C THR A 51 4.19 -5.04 -6.14
N VAL A 52 3.19 -5.41 -6.93
CA VAL A 52 2.24 -4.47 -7.53
C VAL A 52 1.07 -4.23 -6.57
N LEU A 53 0.67 -2.98 -6.47
CA LEU A 53 -0.50 -2.52 -5.73
C LEU A 53 -1.51 -1.92 -6.70
N THR A 54 -2.79 -2.17 -6.44
CA THR A 54 -3.89 -1.46 -7.07
C THR A 54 -4.83 -0.91 -6.01
N SER A 55 -5.40 0.26 -6.26
CA SER A 55 -6.47 0.76 -5.41
C SER A 55 -7.51 1.57 -6.19
N VAL A 56 -8.70 1.63 -5.63
CA VAL A 56 -9.79 2.48 -6.11
C VAL A 56 -10.42 3.22 -4.93
N GLY A 57 -10.86 4.44 -5.18
CA GLY A 57 -11.49 5.21 -4.13
C GLY A 57 -12.40 6.30 -4.66
N ALA A 58 -13.18 6.83 -3.73
CA ALA A 58 -14.05 7.96 -3.95
C ALA A 58 -13.97 8.92 -2.78
N GLY A 59 -14.27 10.18 -3.00
CA GLY A 59 -14.26 11.18 -1.95
C GLY A 59 -15.11 12.38 -2.26
N ILE A 60 -15.28 13.19 -1.24
CA ILE A 60 -15.97 14.46 -1.32
C ILE A 60 -15.07 15.57 -0.81
N ARG A 61 -15.17 16.75 -1.41
CA ARG A 61 -14.54 17.95 -0.89
C ARG A 61 -15.50 18.63 0.09
N THR A 62 -15.08 18.75 1.33
CA THR A 62 -15.87 19.34 2.42
C THR A 62 -15.56 20.83 2.64
N ALA A 63 -14.41 21.28 2.13
CA ALA A 63 -13.96 22.67 2.15
C ALA A 63 -13.02 22.93 0.95
N PRO A 64 -12.69 24.19 0.62
CA PRO A 64 -11.90 24.54 -0.60
C PRO A 64 -10.58 23.78 -0.76
N ARG A 65 -10.00 23.29 0.34
CA ARG A 65 -8.72 22.55 0.34
C ARG A 65 -8.78 21.22 1.05
N LEU A 66 -9.95 20.88 1.62
CA LEU A 66 -10.11 19.70 2.45
C LEU A 66 -11.04 18.70 1.80
N GLY A 67 -10.61 17.47 1.65
CA GLY A 67 -11.39 16.35 1.16
C GLY A 67 -11.38 15.19 2.14
N LEU A 68 -12.46 14.41 2.09
CA LEU A 68 -12.59 13.12 2.74
C LEU A 68 -12.70 12.06 1.67
N ASP A 69 -11.91 11.01 1.77
CA ASP A 69 -11.84 9.90 0.83
C ASP A 69 -12.07 8.56 1.52
N VAL A 70 -12.69 7.65 0.80
CA VAL A 70 -12.69 6.22 1.10
C VAL A 70 -11.94 5.50 0.00
N GLU A 71 -11.14 4.52 0.36
CA GLU A 71 -10.29 3.78 -0.57
C GLU A 71 -10.26 2.30 -0.20
N VAL A 72 -10.33 1.46 -1.24
CA VAL A 72 -10.02 0.03 -1.13
C VAL A 72 -8.70 -0.21 -1.84
N LEU A 73 -7.75 -0.77 -1.12
CA LEU A 73 -6.41 -1.09 -1.56
C LEU A 73 -6.25 -2.60 -1.64
N TYR A 74 -5.60 -3.08 -2.70
CA TYR A 74 -5.35 -4.49 -2.94
C TYR A 74 -3.89 -4.72 -3.36
N VAL A 75 -3.22 -5.63 -2.65
CA VAL A 75 -1.88 -6.13 -2.98
C VAL A 75 -1.98 -7.65 -3.12
N PRO A 76 -1.76 -8.20 -4.32
CA PRO A 76 -1.98 -9.62 -4.59
C PRO A 76 -0.94 -10.53 -3.95
N ASP A 77 0.29 -10.06 -3.78
CA ASP A 77 1.38 -10.83 -3.17
C ASP A 77 2.37 -9.89 -2.50
N LEU A 78 2.58 -10.05 -1.21
CA LEU A 78 3.43 -9.15 -0.42
C LEU A 78 4.86 -9.66 -0.24
N GLY A 79 5.15 -10.92 -0.59
CA GLY A 79 6.47 -11.51 -0.42
C GLY A 79 7.02 -11.31 1.01
N LEU A 80 6.17 -11.47 2.03
CA LEU A 80 6.59 -11.24 3.40
C LEU A 80 7.72 -12.19 3.78
N PRO A 81 8.77 -11.69 4.46
CA PRO A 81 9.81 -12.56 4.98
C PRO A 81 9.15 -13.50 5.97
N THR A 82 9.17 -14.75 5.66
CA THR A 82 8.71 -15.75 6.61
C THR A 82 9.81 -15.96 7.61
N ASP A 83 9.62 -15.50 8.81
CA ASP A 83 10.46 -15.91 9.94
C ASP A 83 10.34 -17.42 10.06
N LEU A 84 11.46 -18.06 9.79
CA LEU A 84 11.65 -19.48 9.75
C LEU A 84 11.08 -20.12 11.01
N ILE A 85 9.97 -20.82 10.90
CA ILE A 85 9.71 -21.92 11.82
C ILE A 85 10.75 -22.99 11.45
N VAL A 86 11.93 -22.89 12.03
CA VAL A 86 12.94 -23.94 11.98
C VAL A 86 12.36 -25.11 12.76
N ILE A 87 11.71 -26.03 12.07
CA ILE A 87 11.40 -27.33 12.62
C ILE A 87 12.73 -28.04 12.79
N GLN A 88 13.33 -27.94 13.97
CA GLN A 88 14.49 -28.74 14.36
C GLN A 88 14.02 -30.19 14.41
N THR A 89 14.25 -30.92 13.35
CA THR A 89 14.04 -32.37 13.34
C THR A 89 15.21 -33.03 14.05
N PHE A 90 14.95 -33.68 15.17
CA PHE A 90 15.90 -34.53 15.86
C PHE A 90 16.32 -35.68 14.94
N GLY A 91 17.56 -35.64 14.45
CA GLY A 91 18.30 -36.84 14.04
C GLY A 91 18.05 -37.45 12.66
N ALA A 92 17.38 -36.79 11.72
CA ALA A 92 17.18 -37.28 10.37
C ALA A 92 17.86 -36.37 9.30
N ALA A 93 18.31 -36.97 8.22
CA ALA A 93 18.93 -36.28 7.09
C ALA A 93 18.05 -35.13 6.58
N PHE A 94 18.63 -33.95 6.43
CA PHE A 94 17.96 -32.76 5.90
C PHE A 94 17.53 -33.00 4.45
N ALA A 95 16.24 -33.22 4.21
CA ALA A 95 15.67 -33.11 2.88
C ALA A 95 15.21 -31.65 2.68
N PRO A 96 15.51 -31.02 1.53
CA PRO A 96 15.01 -29.68 1.22
C PRO A 96 13.48 -29.76 1.11
N VAL A 97 12.78 -29.05 1.99
CA VAL A 97 11.33 -28.88 1.90
C VAL A 97 11.09 -27.63 1.07
N GLU A 98 10.45 -27.79 -0.08
CA GLU A 98 10.02 -26.67 -0.90
C GLU A 98 8.79 -26.03 -0.26
N ARG A 99 8.91 -24.75 0.02
CA ARG A 99 7.86 -23.94 0.60
C ARG A 99 7.40 -22.93 -0.45
N GLU A 100 6.13 -22.93 -0.73
CA GLU A 100 5.47 -21.96 -1.58
C GLU A 100 4.59 -21.09 -0.70
N GLU A 101 4.79 -19.79 -0.74
CA GLU A 101 4.10 -18.82 0.10
C GLU A 101 3.41 -17.77 -0.75
N HIS A 102 2.13 -17.57 -0.47
CA HIS A 102 1.32 -16.52 -1.09
C HIS A 102 0.68 -15.68 0.00
N SER A 103 0.90 -14.38 -0.06
CA SER A 103 0.31 -13.44 0.88
C SER A 103 -0.41 -12.33 0.15
N ARG A 104 -1.61 -11.97 0.57
CA ARG A 104 -2.38 -10.88 -0.01
C ARG A 104 -2.90 -9.94 1.05
N LEU A 105 -2.91 -8.65 0.71
CA LEU A 105 -3.46 -7.61 1.56
C LEU A 105 -4.66 -6.95 0.88
N VAL A 106 -5.75 -6.83 1.62
CA VAL A 106 -6.88 -5.97 1.29
C VAL A 106 -7.06 -4.97 2.42
N ALA A 107 -7.06 -3.68 2.11
CA ALA A 107 -7.29 -2.66 3.14
C ALA A 107 -8.43 -1.72 2.72
N PHE A 108 -9.28 -1.40 3.67
CA PHE A 108 -10.30 -0.35 3.56
C PHE A 108 -9.87 0.84 4.40
N LEU A 109 -9.69 2.00 3.75
CA LEU A 109 -9.12 3.19 4.37
C LEU A 109 -10.06 4.38 4.24
N THR A 110 -10.22 5.14 5.32
CA THR A 110 -10.83 6.46 5.31
C THR A 110 -9.73 7.49 5.52
N LYS A 111 -9.64 8.48 4.62
CA LYS A 111 -8.54 9.43 4.59
C LYS A 111 -9.04 10.86 4.52
N MET A 112 -8.32 11.75 5.15
CA MET A 112 -8.43 13.18 4.95
C MET A 112 -7.31 13.63 4.00
N THR A 113 -7.66 14.47 3.03
CA THR A 113 -6.72 15.00 2.04
C THR A 113 -6.75 16.50 2.07
N VAL A 114 -5.55 17.12 2.20
CA VAL A 114 -5.37 18.58 2.12
C VAL A 114 -4.68 18.90 0.80
N GLU A 115 -5.31 19.73 -0.02
CA GLU A 115 -4.86 20.09 -1.36
C GLU A 115 -4.33 21.52 -1.43
N PHE A 116 -3.25 21.71 -2.18
CA PHE A 116 -2.56 23.00 -2.35
C PHE A 116 -2.51 23.38 -3.85
N PRO A 117 -3.63 23.89 -4.44
CA PRO A 117 -3.65 24.20 -5.87
C PRO A 117 -2.64 25.29 -6.22
N VAL A 118 -1.79 25.01 -7.20
CA VAL A 118 -0.77 25.92 -7.74
C VAL A 118 -0.89 26.00 -9.26
N ALA A 119 -0.10 26.86 -9.88
CA ALA A 119 -0.06 27.03 -11.35
C ALA A 119 -1.47 27.24 -11.97
N ASN A 120 -2.23 28.18 -11.43
CA ASN A 120 -3.60 28.50 -11.87
C ASN A 120 -4.55 27.29 -11.81
N GLY A 121 -4.40 26.44 -10.78
CA GLY A 121 -5.23 25.26 -10.57
C GLY A 121 -4.98 24.12 -11.56
N ARG A 122 -3.83 24.10 -12.23
CA ARG A 122 -3.42 22.97 -13.06
C ARG A 122 -2.68 21.90 -12.29
N VAL A 123 -1.91 22.29 -11.28
CA VAL A 123 -1.11 21.39 -10.46
C VAL A 123 -1.65 21.41 -9.04
N TRP A 124 -1.87 20.24 -8.47
CA TRP A 124 -2.50 20.03 -7.17
C TRP A 124 -1.63 19.13 -6.29
N PRO A 125 -0.59 19.68 -5.65
CA PRO A 125 0.06 18.98 -4.56
C PRO A 125 -0.93 18.73 -3.44
N TYR A 126 -0.81 17.56 -2.78
CA TYR A 126 -1.68 17.22 -1.66
C TYR A 126 -0.94 16.39 -0.61
N LEU A 127 -1.43 16.48 0.61
CA LEU A 127 -1.10 15.59 1.71
C LEU A 127 -2.33 14.78 2.07
N THR A 128 -2.15 13.55 2.45
CA THR A 128 -3.24 12.66 2.86
C THR A 128 -2.83 11.88 4.09
N GLY A 129 -3.78 11.62 4.96
CA GLY A 129 -3.59 10.79 6.14
C GLY A 129 -4.91 10.24 6.61
N GLY A 130 -4.87 9.08 7.23
CA GLY A 130 -6.09 8.44 7.69
C GLY A 130 -5.85 7.05 8.25
N GLY A 131 -6.94 6.31 8.40
CA GLY A 131 -6.89 4.96 8.94
C GLY A 131 -8.07 4.11 8.48
N GLY A 132 -8.02 2.87 8.88
CA GLY A 132 -9.03 1.90 8.51
C GLY A 132 -8.68 0.52 9.01
N VAL A 133 -9.06 -0.49 8.25
CA VAL A 133 -8.77 -1.89 8.55
C VAL A 133 -8.07 -2.54 7.38
N GLY A 134 -7.06 -3.36 7.65
CA GLY A 134 -6.37 -4.18 6.68
C GLY A 134 -6.54 -5.66 7.01
N SER A 135 -6.87 -6.47 6.02
CA SER A 135 -6.92 -7.93 6.15
C SER A 135 -5.77 -8.53 5.36
N LEU A 136 -4.86 -9.16 6.07
CA LEU A 136 -3.73 -9.90 5.54
C LEU A 136 -4.08 -11.39 5.54
N ARG A 137 -4.04 -12.03 4.39
CA ARG A 137 -4.16 -13.48 4.26
C ARG A 137 -2.86 -14.06 3.74
N GLN A 138 -2.35 -15.05 4.44
CA GLN A 138 -1.14 -15.78 4.12
C GLN A 138 -1.49 -17.26 3.95
N THR A 139 -1.09 -17.83 2.82
CA THR A 139 -1.24 -19.26 2.52
C THR A 139 0.15 -19.86 2.34
N ILE A 140 0.48 -20.83 3.16
CA ILE A 140 1.76 -21.53 3.13
C ILE A 140 1.49 -22.96 2.65
N THR A 141 2.08 -23.34 1.54
CA THR A 141 1.98 -24.71 1.00
C THR A 141 3.35 -25.39 1.10
N PHE A 142 3.39 -26.56 1.76
CA PHE A 142 4.60 -27.35 1.88
C PHE A 142 4.62 -28.44 0.80
N ARG A 143 5.64 -28.41 -0.10
CA ARG A 143 5.87 -29.44 -1.10
C ARG A 143 7.05 -30.32 -0.66
N ASN A 144 7.02 -31.60 -1.02
CA ASN A 144 8.10 -32.57 -0.77
C ASN A 144 8.44 -32.80 0.71
N LEU A 145 7.41 -32.82 1.60
CA LEU A 145 7.63 -33.26 2.98
C LEU A 145 8.12 -34.74 2.97
N PRO A 146 9.27 -35.05 3.59
CA PRO A 146 9.72 -36.45 3.69
C PRO A 146 8.74 -37.28 4.51
N LEU A 147 8.35 -38.45 3.99
CA LEU A 147 7.42 -39.39 4.62
C LEU A 147 7.66 -39.65 6.13
N PRO A 148 8.92 -39.83 6.59
CA PRO A 148 9.18 -40.08 8.01
C PRO A 148 8.80 -38.90 8.90
N LEU A 149 8.85 -37.68 8.39
CA LEU A 149 8.50 -36.47 9.14
C LEU A 149 6.98 -36.31 9.22
N ALA A 150 6.27 -36.64 8.16
CA ALA A 150 4.82 -36.60 8.12
C ALA A 150 4.19 -37.64 9.06
N ASP A 151 4.72 -38.87 9.09
CA ASP A 151 4.29 -39.91 10.03
C ASP A 151 4.57 -39.53 11.48
N ALA A 152 5.72 -38.93 11.78
CA ALA A 152 6.09 -38.44 13.09
C ALA A 152 5.21 -37.30 13.60
N LEU A 153 4.70 -36.45 12.68
CA LEU A 153 3.80 -35.35 12.98
C LEU A 153 2.30 -35.76 12.95
N GLY A 154 1.99 -37.00 12.55
CA GLY A 154 0.61 -37.48 12.41
C GLY A 154 -0.16 -36.77 11.26
N VAL A 155 0.53 -36.19 10.28
CA VAL A 155 -0.05 -35.42 9.19
C VAL A 155 -0.23 -36.30 7.96
N GLN A 156 -1.46 -36.40 7.44
CA GLN A 156 -1.73 -37.07 6.17
C GLN A 156 -1.22 -36.20 5.01
N ILE A 157 -0.35 -36.76 4.16
CA ILE A 157 0.37 -36.02 3.10
C ILE A 157 -0.47 -35.75 1.84
N PHE A 158 -1.73 -36.12 1.79
CA PHE A 158 -2.60 -35.86 0.66
C PHE A 158 -3.92 -35.20 1.09
N PRO A 159 -4.21 -33.99 0.62
CA PRO A 159 -3.40 -33.05 -0.18
C PRO A 159 -2.21 -32.47 0.59
N PRO A 160 -1.25 -31.76 -0.06
CA PRO A 160 -0.14 -31.12 0.64
C PRO A 160 -0.69 -30.22 1.74
N PRO A 161 -0.11 -30.24 2.94
CA PRO A 161 -0.62 -29.44 4.04
C PRO A 161 -0.55 -27.94 3.69
N GLU A 162 -1.72 -27.34 3.62
CA GLU A 162 -1.89 -25.90 3.45
C GLU A 162 -2.20 -25.28 4.80
N LEU A 163 -1.45 -24.26 5.16
CA LEU A 163 -1.71 -23.46 6.34
C LEU A 163 -2.23 -22.09 5.91
N ASP A 164 -3.51 -21.85 6.14
CA ASP A 164 -4.16 -20.58 5.89
C ASP A 164 -4.20 -19.74 7.18
N MET A 165 -3.58 -18.59 7.15
CA MET A 165 -3.62 -17.61 8.24
C MET A 165 -4.29 -16.33 7.72
N THR A 166 -5.22 -15.79 8.51
CA THR A 166 -5.87 -14.51 8.20
C THR A 166 -5.85 -13.65 9.44
N ALA A 167 -5.24 -12.47 9.32
CA ALA A 167 -5.27 -11.42 10.33
C ALA A 167 -6.05 -10.22 9.80
N THR A 168 -6.76 -9.52 10.69
CA THR A 168 -7.46 -8.27 10.34
C THR A 168 -7.14 -7.24 11.40
N ASP A 169 -6.44 -6.21 11.00
CA ASP A 169 -5.77 -5.29 11.89
C ASP A 169 -6.11 -3.83 11.57
N LEU A 170 -5.86 -2.96 12.54
CA LEU A 170 -5.95 -1.52 12.34
C LEU A 170 -4.86 -1.09 11.34
N ALA A 171 -5.24 -0.29 10.35
CA ALA A 171 -4.35 0.29 9.38
C ALA A 171 -4.28 1.81 9.53
N LEU A 172 -3.07 2.38 9.60
CA LEU A 172 -2.85 3.82 9.50
C LEU A 172 -2.03 4.13 8.26
N THR A 173 -2.41 5.22 7.56
CA THR A 173 -1.71 5.68 6.37
C THR A 173 -1.42 7.17 6.42
N ILE A 174 -0.25 7.55 5.92
CA ILE A 174 0.14 8.94 5.69
C ILE A 174 0.93 9.05 4.40
N GLY A 175 0.75 10.13 3.67
CA GLY A 175 1.49 10.33 2.43
C GLY A 175 1.09 11.61 1.73
N GLY A 176 1.41 11.67 0.45
CA GLY A 176 1.08 12.80 -0.38
C GLY A 176 1.46 12.57 -1.83
N GLY A 177 1.07 13.50 -2.66
CA GLY A 177 1.31 13.39 -4.08
C GLY A 177 1.06 14.68 -4.81
N VAL A 178 1.06 14.56 -6.12
CA VAL A 178 0.79 15.68 -7.02
C VAL A 178 -0.14 15.19 -8.13
N ASP A 179 -1.28 15.86 -8.28
CA ASP A 179 -2.19 15.69 -9.42
C ASP A 179 -1.98 16.82 -10.44
N VAL A 180 -1.92 16.48 -11.71
CA VAL A 180 -1.87 17.44 -12.83
C VAL A 180 -3.17 17.31 -13.62
N ARG A 181 -3.91 18.40 -13.72
CA ARG A 181 -5.16 18.45 -14.48
C ARG A 181 -4.86 18.40 -15.98
N LEU A 182 -5.38 17.40 -16.66
CA LEU A 182 -5.25 17.25 -18.10
C LEU A 182 -6.44 17.89 -18.83
N TRP A 183 -7.65 17.67 -18.32
CA TRP A 183 -8.90 18.15 -18.93
C TRP A 183 -9.96 18.40 -17.85
N LYS A 184 -11.16 18.85 -18.27
CA LYS A 184 -12.31 19.12 -17.38
C LYS A 184 -12.55 17.93 -16.42
N GLY A 185 -12.17 18.10 -15.16
CA GLY A 185 -12.32 17.08 -14.13
C GLY A 185 -11.28 15.96 -14.13
N LEU A 186 -10.61 15.64 -15.24
CA LEU A 186 -9.62 14.59 -15.33
C LEU A 186 -8.24 15.08 -14.90
N ALA A 187 -7.61 14.34 -13.98
CA ALA A 187 -6.23 14.58 -13.58
C ALA A 187 -5.45 13.26 -13.51
N VAL A 188 -4.15 13.37 -13.73
CA VAL A 188 -3.19 12.27 -13.51
C VAL A 188 -2.12 12.75 -12.56
N GLY A 189 -1.54 11.83 -11.81
CA GLY A 189 -0.56 12.20 -10.80
C GLY A 189 0.30 11.05 -10.31
N GLY A 190 1.10 11.36 -9.32
CA GLY A 190 1.90 10.41 -8.55
C GLY A 190 1.63 10.58 -7.06
N ASP A 191 1.73 9.48 -6.34
CA ASP A 191 1.41 9.39 -4.92
C ASP A 191 2.49 8.56 -4.23
N VAL A 192 2.94 9.03 -3.08
CA VAL A 192 3.86 8.29 -2.20
C VAL A 192 3.22 8.22 -0.84
N ARG A 193 3.08 7.01 -0.31
CA ARG A 193 2.43 6.76 0.98
C ARG A 193 3.17 5.73 1.79
N TYR A 194 2.99 5.87 3.09
CA TYR A 194 3.35 4.90 4.08
C TYR A 194 2.07 4.33 4.71
N LEU A 195 2.02 3.02 4.89
CA LEU A 195 0.96 2.29 5.56
C LEU A 195 1.57 1.45 6.66
N ARG A 196 0.98 1.51 7.84
CA ARG A 196 1.30 0.65 8.96
C ARG A 196 0.07 -0.17 9.35
N LEU A 197 0.23 -1.47 9.42
CA LEU A 197 -0.74 -2.38 10.03
C LEU A 197 -0.29 -2.65 11.48
N PHE A 198 -1.22 -2.55 12.40
CA PHE A 198 -0.96 -2.78 13.83
C PHE A 198 -1.45 -4.18 14.18
N ASP A 199 -0.54 -5.13 14.18
CA ASP A 199 -0.78 -6.47 14.72
C ASP A 199 -0.42 -6.51 16.21
N ASP A 200 -1.00 -7.47 16.96
CA ASP A 200 -0.80 -7.62 18.41
C ASP A 200 0.66 -7.94 18.80
N THR A 201 1.46 -8.47 17.86
CA THR A 201 2.84 -8.89 18.11
C THR A 201 3.89 -7.98 17.45
N GLU A 202 3.76 -7.71 16.16
CA GLU A 202 4.69 -6.88 15.38
C GLU A 202 3.92 -6.19 14.26
N GLY A 203 4.04 -4.86 14.15
CA GLY A 203 3.37 -4.12 13.08
C GLY A 203 4.10 -4.28 11.75
N PHE A 204 3.34 -4.36 10.64
CA PHE A 204 3.89 -4.38 9.29
C PHE A 204 3.92 -2.98 8.68
N ASP A 205 5.06 -2.62 8.12
CA ASP A 205 5.33 -1.31 7.54
C ASP A 205 5.51 -1.41 6.02
N PHE A 206 4.74 -0.63 5.27
CA PHE A 206 4.78 -0.61 3.81
C PHE A 206 4.94 0.81 3.28
N ALA A 207 5.80 0.97 2.29
CA ALA A 207 5.90 2.18 1.50
C ALA A 207 5.36 1.93 0.09
N PHE A 208 4.55 2.86 -0.44
CA PHE A 208 3.96 2.76 -1.76
C PHE A 208 4.42 3.91 -2.64
N VAL A 209 4.70 3.61 -3.89
CA VAL A 209 4.88 4.61 -4.94
C VAL A 209 3.91 4.27 -6.06
N THR A 210 2.95 5.15 -6.32
CA THR A 210 1.86 4.86 -7.25
C THR A 210 1.66 5.96 -8.27
N SER A 211 1.17 5.59 -9.44
CA SER A 211 0.55 6.48 -10.41
C SER A 211 -0.93 6.57 -10.12
N ARG A 212 -1.49 7.77 -10.26
CA ARG A 212 -2.88 8.06 -9.94
C ARG A 212 -3.60 8.63 -11.16
N ILE A 213 -4.83 8.16 -11.37
CA ILE A 213 -5.81 8.81 -12.25
C ILE A 213 -7.00 9.21 -11.41
N SER A 214 -7.50 10.42 -11.58
CA SER A 214 -8.65 10.92 -10.83
C SER A 214 -9.60 11.72 -11.71
N TYR A 215 -10.88 11.63 -11.40
CA TYR A 215 -11.92 12.44 -12.03
C TYR A 215 -12.71 13.19 -10.96
N ARG A 216 -12.88 14.50 -11.15
CA ARG A 216 -13.60 15.43 -10.26
C ARG A 216 -14.86 15.94 -10.94
N PHE A 217 -15.98 15.96 -10.24
CA PHE A 217 -17.28 16.40 -10.71
C PHE A 217 -18.02 17.26 -9.67
#